data_84d5e7d656dc3cbf110262c9a3a1d148
#
_entry.id   84d5e7d656dc3cbf110262c9a3a1d148
#
_cell.length_a   1.000
_cell.length_b   1.000
_cell.length_c   1.000
_cell.angle_alpha   90.00
_cell.angle_beta   90.00
_cell.angle_gamma   90.00
#
_symmetry.space_group_name_H-M   'P 1'
#
loop_
_entity.id
_entity.type
_entity.pdbx_description
1 polymer ?
#
loop_
_entity_poly.entity_id
_entity_poly.type
_entity_poly.pdbx_seq_one_letter_code
_entity_poly.pdbx_strand_id
1 'polypeptide(L)'
;MHCPLFTKTMTISLQRSIAEDRPDLAWLVGNARLVNLSGQLLGAHIAHAGLIMFWAGTTAVSEALRFQPDVPFSEQGFILLPHLATLGWGVGTGGTIVDTYPYFVIGMLHLAASAVLGAGGLYHVFRAPANLRDGQGRVAKFHYEWNDPTKLGFILGHHLLLLGFGALALAGKAMWWGGIYDSALHQVRLVSAPTLNPVTIFSYLGGLNNGVWTPMGMASVNSLEDIIGGHIWIGLILLGGGAWHILVTPKAWVVKILRIEADAILSYSLGGLAFMALVSCAFVGFNTTAFPVEFYGIDRSAPAASQFFLAIAALVGHLWHAYRARMAN
;
A
#
# COMPACT_ATOMS: atom_id res chain seq x y z
N MET A 1 4.07 32.43 29.30
CA MET A 1 3.38 31.49 30.22
C MET A 1 2.33 30.75 29.41
N HIS A 2 2.66 29.56 28.88
CA HIS A 2 1.68 28.70 28.22
C HIS A 2 1.23 27.64 29.23
N CYS A 3 -0.05 27.60 29.51
CA CYS A 3 -0.66 26.66 30.44
C CYS A 3 -0.78 25.27 29.77
N PRO A 4 0.05 24.26 30.11
CA PRO A 4 0.03 22.95 29.42
C PRO A 4 -1.15 22.06 29.82
N LEU A 5 -1.92 22.45 30.82
CA LEU A 5 -3.04 21.65 31.33
C LEU A 5 -4.32 21.74 30.49
N PHE A 6 -4.50 22.81 29.74
CA PHE A 6 -5.76 23.03 28.99
C PHE A 6 -5.89 22.16 27.72
N THR A 7 -4.78 21.78 27.10
CA THR A 7 -4.81 21.08 25.80
C THR A 7 -4.96 19.57 25.91
N LYS A 8 -4.35 18.95 26.92
CA LYS A 8 -4.49 17.50 27.17
C LYS A 8 -5.89 17.10 27.59
N THR A 9 -6.55 17.98 28.33
CA THR A 9 -7.93 17.83 28.80
C THR A 9 -8.93 17.94 27.64
N MET A 10 -8.66 18.78 26.63
CA MET A 10 -9.62 19.07 25.57
C MET A 10 -9.76 17.93 24.54
N THR A 11 -8.69 17.23 24.19
CA THR A 11 -8.75 16.13 23.19
C THR A 11 -9.30 14.83 23.78
N ILE A 12 -8.95 14.54 25.04
CA ILE A 12 -9.56 13.42 25.80
C ILE A 12 -11.00 13.74 26.12
N SER A 13 -11.35 15.03 26.39
CA SER A 13 -12.72 15.48 26.63
C SER A 13 -13.58 15.37 25.39
N LEU A 14 -13.08 15.64 24.19
CA LEU A 14 -13.90 15.54 22.96
C LEU A 14 -14.30 14.09 22.65
N GLN A 15 -13.39 13.13 22.82
CA GLN A 15 -13.72 11.71 22.65
C GLN A 15 -14.62 11.18 23.78
N ARG A 16 -14.43 11.65 25.02
CA ARG A 16 -15.34 11.35 26.13
C ARG A 16 -16.70 12.01 25.94
N SER A 17 -16.75 13.29 25.53
CA SER A 17 -18.02 13.99 25.31
C SER A 17 -18.83 13.35 24.19
N ILE A 18 -18.21 12.93 23.08
CA ILE A 18 -18.94 12.19 22.03
C ILE A 18 -19.49 10.87 22.56
N ALA A 19 -18.73 10.14 23.38
CA ALA A 19 -19.16 8.85 23.90
C ALA A 19 -20.18 8.97 25.06
N GLU A 20 -20.07 10.03 25.87
CA GLU A 20 -20.90 10.25 27.06
C GLU A 20 -22.13 11.12 26.76
N ASP A 21 -21.97 12.17 25.96
CA ASP A 21 -23.05 13.13 25.64
C ASP A 21 -23.88 12.71 24.42
N ARG A 22 -23.31 11.87 23.52
CA ARG A 22 -23.95 11.38 22.30
C ARG A 22 -23.70 9.89 22.17
N PRO A 23 -24.34 9.04 22.98
CA PRO A 23 -24.16 7.59 22.94
C PRO A 23 -24.55 6.97 21.58
N ASP A 24 -25.44 7.62 20.83
CA ASP A 24 -25.79 7.29 19.45
C ASP A 24 -24.62 7.43 18.46
N LEU A 25 -23.64 8.28 18.76
CA LEU A 25 -22.44 8.51 17.95
C LEU A 25 -21.18 7.84 18.50
N ALA A 26 -21.27 7.14 19.63
CA ALA A 26 -20.12 6.50 20.28
C ALA A 26 -19.40 5.49 19.38
N TRP A 27 -20.09 4.90 18.40
CA TRP A 27 -19.52 4.00 17.41
C TRP A 27 -18.47 4.66 16.49
N LEU A 28 -18.56 5.97 16.24
CA LEU A 28 -17.60 6.72 15.41
C LEU A 28 -16.17 6.69 15.96
N VAL A 29 -16.03 6.52 17.28
CA VAL A 29 -14.74 6.47 17.96
C VAL A 29 -14.36 5.04 18.38
N GLY A 30 -15.12 4.03 17.92
CA GLY A 30 -14.97 2.63 18.34
C GLY A 30 -13.58 2.05 18.08
N ASN A 31 -12.95 2.37 16.95
CA ASN A 31 -11.60 1.86 16.59
C ASN A 31 -10.53 2.36 17.57
N ALA A 32 -10.69 3.53 18.19
CA ALA A 32 -9.75 4.04 19.18
C ALA A 32 -9.69 3.16 20.45
N ARG A 33 -10.70 2.33 20.72
CA ARG A 33 -10.71 1.37 21.84
C ARG A 33 -9.67 0.27 21.69
N LEU A 34 -9.23 -0.02 20.44
CA LEU A 34 -8.30 -1.10 20.13
C LEU A 34 -6.82 -0.68 20.20
N VAL A 35 -6.51 0.60 20.31
CA VAL A 35 -5.14 1.13 20.18
C VAL A 35 -4.13 0.43 21.09
N ASN A 36 -4.53 0.12 22.34
CA ASN A 36 -3.69 -0.54 23.33
C ASN A 36 -4.04 -2.02 23.52
N LEU A 37 -4.84 -2.59 22.65
CA LEU A 37 -5.24 -4.00 22.66
C LEU A 37 -4.55 -4.73 21.50
N SER A 38 -3.30 -5.11 21.70
CA SER A 38 -2.41 -5.64 20.64
C SER A 38 -3.00 -6.86 19.91
N GLY A 39 -3.76 -7.72 20.59
CA GLY A 39 -4.41 -8.88 19.98
C GLY A 39 -5.63 -8.51 19.15
N GLN A 40 -6.53 -7.69 19.68
CA GLN A 40 -7.72 -7.24 18.93
C GLN A 40 -7.38 -6.30 17.80
N LEU A 41 -6.39 -5.42 17.96
CA LEU A 41 -5.91 -4.55 16.89
C LEU A 41 -5.29 -5.37 15.74
N LEU A 42 -4.52 -6.40 16.06
CA LEU A 42 -4.03 -7.37 15.07
C LEU A 42 -5.20 -8.03 14.33
N GLY A 43 -6.20 -8.50 15.06
CA GLY A 43 -7.40 -9.11 14.47
C GLY A 43 -8.14 -8.17 13.52
N ALA A 44 -8.30 -6.89 13.90
CA ALA A 44 -8.91 -5.86 13.06
C ALA A 44 -8.10 -5.63 11.76
N HIS A 45 -6.76 -5.60 11.84
CA HIS A 45 -5.90 -5.47 10.67
C HIS A 45 -5.99 -6.68 9.73
N ILE A 46 -5.97 -7.90 10.27
CA ILE A 46 -6.12 -9.14 9.49
C ILE A 46 -7.51 -9.19 8.83
N ALA A 47 -8.57 -8.85 9.56
CA ALA A 47 -9.93 -8.81 9.02
C ALA A 47 -10.05 -7.78 7.87
N HIS A 48 -9.45 -6.59 8.03
CA HIS A 48 -9.43 -5.57 7.00
C HIS A 48 -8.63 -6.03 5.77
N ALA A 49 -7.49 -6.71 5.95
CA ALA A 49 -6.77 -7.36 4.86
C ALA A 49 -7.64 -8.40 4.13
N GLY A 50 -8.43 -9.18 4.88
CA GLY A 50 -9.43 -10.10 4.32
C GLY A 50 -10.47 -9.37 3.46
N LEU A 51 -10.97 -8.21 3.88
CA LEU A 51 -11.91 -7.40 3.09
C LEU A 51 -11.27 -6.86 1.81
N ILE A 52 -10.01 -6.42 1.86
CA ILE A 52 -9.27 -5.96 0.67
C ILE A 52 -9.10 -7.11 -0.32
N MET A 53 -8.71 -8.29 0.16
CA MET A 53 -8.59 -9.50 -0.67
C MET A 53 -9.93 -9.92 -1.26
N PHE A 54 -11.02 -9.81 -0.49
CA PHE A 54 -12.38 -10.09 -0.97
C PHE A 54 -12.77 -9.14 -2.10
N TRP A 55 -12.54 -7.84 -1.93
CA TRP A 55 -12.78 -6.86 -2.98
C TRP A 55 -11.96 -7.17 -4.25
N ALA A 56 -10.67 -7.43 -4.12
CA ALA A 56 -9.81 -7.75 -5.25
C ALA A 56 -10.27 -9.02 -5.98
N GLY A 57 -10.61 -10.07 -5.22
CA GLY A 57 -11.07 -11.34 -5.77
C GLY A 57 -12.41 -11.24 -6.47
N THR A 58 -13.42 -10.66 -5.81
CA THR A 58 -14.78 -10.51 -6.41
C THR A 58 -14.74 -9.61 -7.63
N THR A 59 -14.00 -8.53 -7.60
CA THR A 59 -13.87 -7.60 -8.73
C THR A 59 -13.17 -8.27 -9.90
N ALA A 60 -12.01 -8.91 -9.69
CA ALA A 60 -11.28 -9.60 -10.76
C ALA A 60 -12.12 -10.73 -11.42
N VAL A 61 -12.78 -11.56 -10.59
CA VAL A 61 -13.68 -12.62 -11.11
C VAL A 61 -14.84 -12.01 -11.87
N SER A 62 -15.49 -10.98 -11.33
CA SER A 62 -16.60 -10.30 -11.99
C SER A 62 -16.17 -9.68 -13.33
N GLU A 63 -15.02 -9.03 -13.37
CA GLU A 63 -14.48 -8.45 -14.60
C GLU A 63 -14.15 -9.52 -15.64
N ALA A 64 -13.51 -10.63 -15.22
CA ALA A 64 -13.18 -11.75 -16.11
C ALA A 64 -14.42 -12.39 -16.71
N LEU A 65 -15.51 -12.56 -15.93
CA LEU A 65 -16.76 -13.19 -16.40
C LEU A 65 -17.58 -12.30 -17.33
N ARG A 66 -17.43 -10.97 -17.25
CA ARG A 66 -18.17 -10.04 -18.11
C ARG A 66 -17.36 -9.52 -19.31
N PHE A 67 -16.16 -10.05 -19.52
CA PHE A 67 -15.32 -9.69 -20.66
C PHE A 67 -16.01 -10.03 -21.99
N GLN A 68 -15.98 -9.10 -22.92
CA GLN A 68 -16.54 -9.23 -24.27
C GLN A 68 -15.42 -9.05 -25.30
N PRO A 69 -15.10 -10.09 -26.10
CA PRO A 69 -13.99 -10.04 -27.07
C PRO A 69 -14.15 -8.97 -28.16
N ASP A 70 -15.39 -8.67 -28.53
CA ASP A 70 -15.72 -7.75 -29.62
C ASP A 70 -15.79 -6.27 -29.20
N VAL A 71 -15.63 -5.99 -27.90
CA VAL A 71 -15.63 -4.63 -27.34
C VAL A 71 -14.18 -4.26 -26.96
N PRO A 72 -13.71 -3.04 -27.29
CA PRO A 72 -12.38 -2.60 -26.86
C PRO A 72 -12.20 -2.76 -25.35
N PHE A 73 -11.09 -3.35 -24.95
CA PHE A 73 -10.84 -3.71 -23.54
C PHE A 73 -10.95 -2.50 -22.61
N SER A 74 -10.41 -1.36 -23.02
CA SER A 74 -10.45 -0.09 -22.28
C SER A 74 -11.85 0.52 -22.13
N GLU A 75 -12.84 0.07 -22.92
CA GLU A 75 -14.20 0.59 -22.89
C GLU A 75 -15.16 -0.26 -22.02
N GLN A 76 -14.68 -1.40 -21.49
CA GLN A 76 -15.51 -2.32 -20.69
C GLN A 76 -15.60 -1.93 -19.20
N GLY A 77 -14.97 -0.83 -18.79
CA GLY A 77 -15.03 -0.32 -17.42
C GLY A 77 -14.34 -1.22 -16.41
N PHE A 78 -13.25 -1.88 -16.81
CA PHE A 78 -12.41 -2.68 -15.90
C PHE A 78 -11.48 -1.81 -15.10
N ILE A 79 -11.21 -2.22 -13.87
CA ILE A 79 -10.25 -1.56 -12.97
C ILE A 79 -9.10 -2.47 -12.56
N LEU A 80 -9.31 -3.78 -12.42
CA LEU A 80 -8.27 -4.74 -12.02
C LEU A 80 -7.67 -5.51 -13.19
N LEU A 81 -8.46 -5.89 -14.19
CA LEU A 81 -7.94 -6.62 -15.35
C LEU A 81 -6.86 -5.83 -16.12
N PRO A 82 -6.94 -4.50 -16.29
CA PRO A 82 -5.86 -3.72 -16.90
C PRO A 82 -4.51 -3.89 -16.20
N HIS A 83 -4.49 -4.02 -14.88
CA HIS A 83 -3.27 -4.26 -14.11
C HIS A 83 -2.69 -5.64 -14.41
N LEU A 84 -3.53 -6.66 -14.54
CA LEU A 84 -3.09 -8.02 -14.87
C LEU A 84 -2.62 -8.13 -16.32
N ALA A 85 -3.30 -7.45 -17.24
CA ALA A 85 -2.88 -7.36 -18.64
C ALA A 85 -1.51 -6.66 -18.76
N THR A 86 -1.30 -5.56 -18.05
CA THR A 86 -0.02 -4.86 -17.99
C THR A 86 1.11 -5.77 -17.49
N LEU A 87 0.80 -6.66 -16.55
CA LEU A 87 1.73 -7.70 -16.07
C LEU A 87 1.95 -8.85 -17.06
N GLY A 88 1.35 -8.80 -18.25
CA GLY A 88 1.53 -9.77 -19.31
C GLY A 88 0.64 -11.00 -19.26
N TRP A 89 -0.35 -11.04 -18.35
CA TRP A 89 -1.28 -12.14 -18.25
C TRP A 89 -2.36 -12.05 -19.34
N GLY A 90 -2.54 -13.14 -20.11
CA GLY A 90 -3.64 -13.28 -21.08
C GLY A 90 -3.60 -12.34 -22.28
N VAL A 91 -2.44 -11.73 -22.58
CA VAL A 91 -2.29 -10.70 -23.63
C VAL A 91 -1.56 -11.29 -24.84
N GLY A 92 -2.15 -11.09 -26.02
CA GLY A 92 -1.55 -11.38 -27.31
C GLY A 92 -0.94 -10.15 -27.98
N THR A 93 -0.51 -10.32 -29.23
CA THR A 93 0.05 -9.26 -30.05
C THR A 93 -0.96 -8.11 -30.23
N GLY A 94 -0.47 -6.87 -30.25
CA GLY A 94 -1.32 -5.69 -30.37
C GLY A 94 -2.06 -5.31 -29.07
N GLY A 95 -1.75 -5.94 -27.94
CA GLY A 95 -2.44 -5.69 -26.67
C GLY A 95 -3.85 -6.31 -26.61
N THR A 96 -4.16 -7.25 -27.50
CA THR A 96 -5.47 -7.95 -27.48
C THR A 96 -5.51 -8.96 -26.35
N ILE A 97 -6.64 -9.03 -25.65
CA ILE A 97 -6.84 -10.06 -24.62
C ILE A 97 -7.25 -11.37 -25.31
N VAL A 98 -6.42 -12.39 -25.18
CA VAL A 98 -6.60 -13.71 -25.82
C VAL A 98 -7.04 -14.78 -24.83
N ASP A 99 -6.81 -14.56 -23.53
CA ASP A 99 -7.16 -15.53 -22.48
C ASP A 99 -7.49 -14.80 -21.18
N THR A 100 -8.71 -14.98 -20.68
CA THR A 100 -9.16 -14.42 -19.38
C THR A 100 -9.04 -15.41 -18.23
N TYR A 101 -8.66 -16.67 -18.50
CA TYR A 101 -8.52 -17.69 -17.46
C TYR A 101 -7.50 -17.32 -16.37
N PRO A 102 -6.34 -16.73 -16.66
CA PRO A 102 -5.42 -16.24 -15.61
C PRO A 102 -6.07 -15.23 -14.68
N TYR A 103 -6.92 -14.36 -15.20
CA TYR A 103 -7.62 -13.35 -14.38
C TYR A 103 -8.60 -13.99 -13.40
N PHE A 104 -9.38 -14.96 -13.92
CA PHE A 104 -10.29 -15.75 -13.10
C PHE A 104 -9.55 -16.50 -12.00
N VAL A 105 -8.44 -17.17 -12.31
CA VAL A 105 -7.62 -17.91 -11.33
C VAL A 105 -7.06 -16.98 -10.26
N ILE A 106 -6.49 -15.83 -10.65
CA ILE A 106 -5.95 -14.84 -9.71
C ILE A 106 -7.06 -14.31 -8.80
N GLY A 107 -8.23 -14.00 -9.36
CA GLY A 107 -9.39 -13.59 -8.57
C GLY A 107 -9.84 -14.64 -7.57
N MET A 108 -9.93 -15.92 -7.98
CA MET A 108 -10.29 -17.02 -7.10
C MET A 108 -9.28 -17.26 -5.98
N LEU A 109 -7.98 -17.12 -6.25
CA LEU A 109 -6.93 -17.21 -5.23
C LEU A 109 -7.06 -16.08 -4.20
N HIS A 110 -7.42 -14.87 -4.62
CA HIS A 110 -7.70 -13.75 -3.72
C HIS A 110 -8.93 -14.04 -2.84
N LEU A 111 -10.01 -14.62 -3.40
CA LEU A 111 -11.17 -15.03 -2.62
C LEU A 111 -10.84 -16.11 -1.58
N ALA A 112 -10.05 -17.12 -1.96
CA ALA A 112 -9.61 -18.15 -1.02
C ALA A 112 -8.76 -17.54 0.12
N ALA A 113 -7.81 -16.66 -0.21
CA ALA A 113 -7.01 -15.95 0.78
C ALA A 113 -7.86 -15.04 1.67
N SER A 114 -8.88 -14.39 1.10
CA SER A 114 -9.85 -13.57 1.85
C SER A 114 -10.58 -14.37 2.93
N ALA A 115 -11.03 -15.58 2.61
CA ALA A 115 -11.71 -16.45 3.57
C ALA A 115 -10.79 -16.84 4.75
N VAL A 116 -9.53 -17.16 4.46
CA VAL A 116 -8.54 -17.50 5.49
C VAL A 116 -8.23 -16.30 6.38
N LEU A 117 -7.98 -15.14 5.76
CA LEU A 117 -7.70 -13.89 6.50
C LEU A 117 -8.92 -13.44 7.30
N GLY A 118 -10.13 -13.54 6.74
CA GLY A 118 -11.36 -13.21 7.44
C GLY A 118 -11.56 -14.09 8.69
N ALA A 119 -11.39 -15.40 8.55
CA ALA A 119 -11.48 -16.33 9.69
C ALA A 119 -10.40 -16.03 10.74
N GLY A 120 -9.16 -15.80 10.33
CA GLY A 120 -8.05 -15.44 11.23
C GLY A 120 -8.28 -14.10 11.94
N GLY A 121 -8.77 -13.10 11.23
CA GLY A 121 -9.11 -11.80 11.80
C GLY A 121 -10.20 -11.91 12.87
N LEU A 122 -11.30 -12.60 12.56
CA LEU A 122 -12.40 -12.84 13.51
C LEU A 122 -11.94 -13.65 14.73
N TYR A 123 -11.08 -14.64 14.52
CA TYR A 123 -10.49 -15.39 15.63
C TYR A 123 -9.72 -14.47 16.58
N HIS A 124 -8.84 -13.61 16.06
CA HIS A 124 -8.05 -12.68 16.88
C HIS A 124 -8.91 -11.61 17.56
N VAL A 125 -10.00 -11.18 16.95
CA VAL A 125 -10.91 -10.21 17.58
C VAL A 125 -11.74 -10.83 18.71
N PHE A 126 -12.29 -12.05 18.51
CA PHE A 126 -13.33 -12.59 19.40
C PHE A 126 -12.87 -13.75 20.29
N ARG A 127 -11.79 -14.44 19.97
CA ARG A 127 -11.38 -15.66 20.66
C ARG A 127 -9.96 -15.64 21.23
N ALA A 128 -9.05 -14.91 20.58
CA ALA A 128 -7.69 -14.75 21.08
C ALA A 128 -7.63 -13.74 22.23
N PRO A 129 -6.53 -13.69 23.00
CA PRO A 129 -6.35 -12.66 24.02
C PRO A 129 -6.47 -11.26 23.43
N ALA A 130 -7.27 -10.39 24.05
CA ALA A 130 -7.44 -9.01 23.63
C ALA A 130 -6.10 -8.25 23.62
N ASN A 131 -5.29 -8.51 24.63
CA ASN A 131 -3.90 -8.06 24.69
C ASN A 131 -3.00 -9.29 24.59
N LEU A 132 -2.07 -9.31 23.64
CA LEU A 132 -1.19 -10.46 23.42
C LEU A 132 -0.26 -10.76 24.61
N ARG A 133 -0.02 -9.77 25.48
CA ARG A 133 0.72 -9.97 26.74
C ARG A 133 0.04 -11.04 27.64
N ASP A 134 -1.28 -11.13 27.58
CA ASP A 134 -2.04 -12.05 28.42
C ASP A 134 -2.10 -13.46 27.81
N GLY A 135 -1.50 -13.64 26.63
CA GLY A 135 -1.40 -14.93 25.98
C GLY A 135 -0.32 -15.83 26.58
N GLN A 136 -0.44 -17.15 26.34
CA GLN A 136 0.52 -18.13 26.83
C GLN A 136 1.65 -18.41 25.84
N GLY A 137 2.83 -18.72 26.33
CA GLY A 137 3.98 -19.17 25.55
C GLY A 137 4.46 -18.16 24.52
N ARG A 138 4.44 -18.57 23.25
CA ARG A 138 4.92 -17.71 22.13
C ARG A 138 4.00 -16.52 21.84
N VAL A 139 2.73 -16.59 22.20
CA VAL A 139 1.74 -15.52 21.92
C VAL A 139 2.16 -14.22 22.58
N ALA A 140 2.61 -14.26 23.85
CA ALA A 140 3.06 -13.09 24.58
C ALA A 140 4.26 -12.38 23.91
N LYS A 141 5.06 -13.11 23.11
CA LYS A 141 6.21 -12.53 22.40
C LYS A 141 5.78 -11.60 21.27
N PHE A 142 4.56 -11.69 20.77
CA PHE A 142 4.02 -10.81 19.74
C PHE A 142 3.42 -9.51 20.30
N HIS A 143 3.32 -9.41 21.63
CA HIS A 143 2.88 -8.16 22.26
C HIS A 143 3.85 -7.01 21.96
N TYR A 144 3.30 -5.82 21.77
CA TYR A 144 4.05 -4.57 21.58
C TYR A 144 3.36 -3.42 22.32
N GLU A 145 4.14 -2.44 22.67
CA GLU A 145 3.69 -1.14 23.18
C GLU A 145 4.11 -0.05 22.18
N TRP A 146 3.28 0.97 22.03
CA TRP A 146 3.55 2.03 21.05
C TRP A 146 4.76 2.92 21.40
N ASN A 147 5.27 2.83 22.61
CA ASN A 147 6.48 3.49 23.08
C ASN A 147 7.71 2.58 23.10
N ASP A 148 7.64 1.39 22.54
CA ASP A 148 8.78 0.48 22.38
C ASP A 148 9.35 0.55 20.95
N PRO A 149 10.35 1.41 20.70
CA PRO A 149 10.92 1.60 19.37
C PRO A 149 11.62 0.35 18.84
N THR A 150 12.15 -0.50 19.72
CA THR A 150 12.84 -1.74 19.33
C THR A 150 11.84 -2.75 18.77
N LYS A 151 10.73 -2.95 19.49
CA LYS A 151 9.70 -3.89 19.07
C LYS A 151 8.98 -3.41 17.79
N LEU A 152 8.68 -2.12 17.73
CA LEU A 152 8.06 -1.53 16.53
C LEU A 152 9.02 -1.56 15.34
N GLY A 153 10.33 -1.31 15.55
CA GLY A 153 11.34 -1.47 14.51
C GLY A 153 11.42 -2.90 13.99
N PHE A 154 11.37 -3.90 14.87
CA PHE A 154 11.35 -5.31 14.50
C PHE A 154 10.13 -5.66 13.62
N ILE A 155 8.94 -5.18 13.96
CA ILE A 155 7.73 -5.36 13.18
C ILE A 155 7.85 -4.66 11.81
N LEU A 156 8.30 -3.41 11.80
CA LEU A 156 8.55 -2.64 10.58
C LEU A 156 9.52 -3.38 9.65
N GLY A 157 10.62 -3.90 10.19
CA GLY A 157 11.63 -4.60 9.40
C GLY A 157 11.07 -5.82 8.67
N HIS A 158 10.21 -6.61 9.32
CA HIS A 158 9.55 -7.75 8.67
C HIS A 158 8.63 -7.32 7.52
N HIS A 159 7.87 -6.24 7.70
CA HIS A 159 7.03 -5.70 6.63
C HIS A 159 7.85 -5.16 5.45
N LEU A 160 8.99 -4.51 5.73
CA LEU A 160 9.91 -4.06 4.68
C LEU A 160 10.51 -5.23 3.88
N LEU A 161 10.86 -6.34 4.55
CA LEU A 161 11.31 -7.55 3.85
C LEU A 161 10.25 -8.08 2.89
N LEU A 162 8.99 -8.19 3.35
CA LEU A 162 7.89 -8.66 2.50
C LEU A 162 7.68 -7.76 1.28
N LEU A 163 7.72 -6.44 1.47
CA LEU A 163 7.61 -5.47 0.38
C LEU A 163 8.82 -5.55 -0.58
N GLY A 164 10.03 -5.74 -0.04
CA GLY A 164 11.24 -5.93 -0.84
C GLY A 164 11.16 -7.18 -1.72
N PHE A 165 10.72 -8.30 -1.17
CA PHE A 165 10.46 -9.51 -1.96
C PHE A 165 9.37 -9.30 -3.01
N GLY A 166 8.30 -8.56 -2.70
CA GLY A 166 7.25 -8.21 -3.66
C GLY A 166 7.78 -7.40 -4.84
N ALA A 167 8.63 -6.40 -4.59
CA ALA A 167 9.27 -5.61 -5.65
C ALA A 167 10.18 -6.47 -6.53
N LEU A 168 10.96 -7.37 -5.93
CA LEU A 168 11.80 -8.32 -6.68
C LEU A 168 10.98 -9.38 -7.41
N ALA A 169 9.81 -9.77 -6.90
CA ALA A 169 8.91 -10.68 -7.60
C ALA A 169 8.36 -10.06 -8.91
N LEU A 170 8.05 -8.76 -8.91
CA LEU A 170 7.73 -8.05 -10.15
C LEU A 170 8.90 -8.07 -11.14
N ALA A 171 10.12 -7.81 -10.67
CA ALA A 171 11.30 -7.92 -11.50
C ALA A 171 11.47 -9.34 -12.06
N GLY A 172 11.27 -10.36 -11.24
CA GLY A 172 11.28 -11.77 -11.67
C GLY A 172 10.22 -12.08 -12.73
N LYS A 173 8.98 -11.58 -12.55
CA LYS A 173 7.90 -11.69 -13.55
C LYS A 173 8.33 -11.10 -14.89
N ALA A 174 8.89 -9.89 -14.85
CA ALA A 174 9.31 -9.17 -16.05
C ALA A 174 10.52 -9.82 -16.75
N MET A 175 11.48 -10.37 -15.98
CA MET A 175 12.76 -10.83 -16.51
C MET A 175 12.75 -12.31 -16.90
N TRP A 176 12.01 -13.17 -16.18
CA TRP A 176 12.15 -14.63 -16.31
C TRP A 176 10.81 -15.37 -16.43
N TRP A 177 9.71 -14.81 -15.91
CA TRP A 177 8.44 -15.53 -15.80
C TRP A 177 7.40 -15.01 -16.79
N GLY A 178 7.74 -15.02 -18.07
CA GLY A 178 6.83 -14.68 -19.17
C GLY A 178 6.83 -13.22 -19.59
N GLY A 179 7.51 -12.34 -18.88
CA GLY A 179 7.60 -10.92 -19.24
C GLY A 179 6.42 -10.08 -18.80
N ILE A 180 6.43 -8.82 -19.22
CA ILE A 180 5.36 -7.84 -19.02
C ILE A 180 5.03 -7.15 -20.35
N TYR A 181 3.87 -6.51 -20.42
CA TYR A 181 3.44 -5.83 -21.64
C TYR A 181 4.26 -4.57 -21.90
N ASP A 182 4.76 -4.46 -23.16
CA ASP A 182 5.47 -3.29 -23.66
C ASP A 182 4.55 -2.51 -24.61
N SER A 183 4.12 -1.33 -24.18
CA SER A 183 3.25 -0.45 -24.95
C SER A 183 3.93 0.15 -26.20
N ALA A 184 5.27 0.22 -26.23
CA ALA A 184 6.00 0.70 -27.39
C ALA A 184 6.10 -0.35 -28.50
N LEU A 185 6.11 -1.63 -28.13
CA LEU A 185 6.16 -2.76 -29.05
C LEU A 185 4.81 -3.47 -29.24
N HIS A 186 3.80 -3.07 -28.48
CA HIS A 186 2.46 -3.67 -28.47
C HIS A 186 2.46 -5.18 -28.26
N GLN A 187 3.35 -5.68 -27.38
CA GLN A 187 3.46 -7.12 -27.10
C GLN A 187 4.05 -7.36 -25.70
N VAL A 188 3.80 -8.56 -25.19
CA VAL A 188 4.47 -9.04 -23.97
C VAL A 188 5.88 -9.46 -24.31
N ARG A 189 6.86 -8.98 -23.52
CA ARG A 189 8.26 -9.37 -23.67
C ARG A 189 9.00 -9.51 -22.35
N LEU A 190 10.10 -10.22 -22.38
CA LEU A 190 11.05 -10.25 -21.28
C LEU A 190 11.87 -8.94 -21.24
N VAL A 191 12.11 -8.43 -20.05
CA VAL A 191 13.04 -7.32 -19.81
C VAL A 191 14.39 -7.93 -19.46
N SER A 192 15.20 -8.24 -20.48
CA SER A 192 16.46 -8.97 -20.31
C SER A 192 17.62 -8.12 -19.78
N ALA A 193 17.55 -6.81 -19.92
CA ALA A 193 18.62 -5.87 -19.53
C ALA A 193 18.05 -4.67 -18.77
N PRO A 194 17.56 -4.85 -17.51
CA PRO A 194 17.05 -3.74 -16.72
C PRO A 194 18.13 -2.69 -16.45
N THR A 195 17.74 -1.43 -16.39
CA THR A 195 18.64 -0.31 -16.09
C THR A 195 19.06 -0.37 -14.63
N LEU A 196 20.32 -0.69 -14.35
CA LEU A 196 20.87 -0.75 -13.00
C LEU A 196 21.74 0.45 -12.64
N ASN A 197 21.95 1.39 -13.56
CA ASN A 197 22.68 2.62 -13.26
C ASN A 197 21.92 3.45 -12.22
N PRO A 198 22.46 3.64 -11.00
CA PRO A 198 21.75 4.35 -9.93
C PRO A 198 21.50 5.84 -10.29
N VAL A 199 22.39 6.45 -11.07
CA VAL A 199 22.20 7.85 -11.47
C VAL A 199 20.95 7.97 -12.33
N THR A 200 20.75 7.08 -13.30
CA THR A 200 19.54 7.08 -14.14
C THR A 200 18.29 6.82 -13.31
N ILE A 201 18.32 5.81 -12.43
CA ILE A 201 17.13 5.41 -11.65
C ILE A 201 16.77 6.49 -10.62
N PHE A 202 17.72 6.96 -9.84
CA PHE A 202 17.43 7.94 -8.78
C PHE A 202 17.21 9.37 -9.30
N SER A 203 17.64 9.68 -10.52
CA SER A 203 17.38 10.99 -11.13
C SER A 203 15.88 11.27 -11.32
N TYR A 204 15.06 10.23 -11.52
CA TYR A 204 13.60 10.37 -11.57
C TYR A 204 13.01 10.97 -10.30
N LEU A 205 13.59 10.71 -9.12
CA LEU A 205 13.16 11.34 -7.86
C LEU A 205 13.41 12.84 -7.84
N GLY A 206 14.43 13.31 -8.56
CA GLY A 206 14.74 14.73 -8.76
C GLY A 206 13.99 15.36 -9.95
N GLY A 207 13.07 14.62 -10.58
CA GLY A 207 12.34 15.12 -11.74
C GLY A 207 13.13 15.08 -13.05
N LEU A 208 14.21 14.28 -13.13
CA LEU A 208 15.02 14.17 -14.33
C LEU A 208 14.73 12.84 -15.06
N ASN A 209 14.38 12.94 -16.33
CA ASN A 209 14.33 11.82 -17.24
C ASN A 209 15.40 12.02 -18.32
N ASN A 210 16.39 11.13 -18.36
CA ASN A 210 17.56 11.23 -19.28
C ASN A 210 18.26 12.62 -19.23
N GLY A 211 18.37 13.19 -18.02
CA GLY A 211 19.01 14.49 -17.81
C GLY A 211 18.12 15.70 -18.11
N VAL A 212 16.90 15.49 -18.59
CA VAL A 212 15.93 16.57 -18.88
C VAL A 212 14.93 16.67 -17.72
N TRP A 213 14.77 17.87 -17.18
CA TRP A 213 13.80 18.10 -16.13
C TRP A 213 12.35 17.99 -16.64
N THR A 214 11.50 17.37 -15.85
CA THR A 214 10.08 17.23 -16.14
C THR A 214 9.25 17.40 -14.86
N PRO A 215 8.12 18.14 -14.91
CA PRO A 215 7.24 18.27 -13.76
C PRO A 215 6.55 16.95 -13.35
N MET A 216 6.57 15.94 -14.23
CA MET A 216 5.97 14.63 -13.97
C MET A 216 6.82 13.76 -13.01
N GLY A 217 8.07 14.13 -12.76
CA GLY A 217 8.95 13.36 -11.87
C GLY A 217 9.07 11.91 -12.29
N MET A 218 8.86 10.98 -11.35
CA MET A 218 8.88 9.55 -11.61
C MET A 218 7.84 9.11 -12.66
N ALA A 219 6.71 9.79 -12.76
CA ALA A 219 5.66 9.46 -13.73
C ALA A 219 6.05 9.76 -15.19
N SER A 220 7.23 10.34 -15.43
CA SER A 220 7.79 10.53 -16.78
C SER A 220 8.52 9.29 -17.31
N VAL A 221 8.67 8.23 -16.54
CA VAL A 221 9.34 6.99 -16.98
C VAL A 221 8.67 6.43 -18.23
N ASN A 222 9.47 6.08 -19.24
CA ASN A 222 8.98 5.67 -20.56
C ASN A 222 9.67 4.40 -21.09
N SER A 223 10.35 3.67 -20.24
CA SER A 223 10.99 2.40 -20.59
C SER A 223 10.73 1.35 -19.51
N LEU A 224 10.48 0.11 -19.94
CA LEU A 224 10.34 -1.01 -19.02
C LEU A 224 11.64 -1.33 -18.30
N GLU A 225 12.77 -1.11 -18.95
CA GLU A 225 14.10 -1.31 -18.37
C GLU A 225 14.30 -0.43 -17.13
N ASP A 226 13.85 0.82 -17.18
CA ASP A 226 13.94 1.75 -16.05
C ASP A 226 12.93 1.40 -14.94
N ILE A 227 11.71 1.02 -15.32
CA ILE A 227 10.70 0.57 -14.34
C ILE A 227 11.22 -0.65 -13.57
N ILE A 228 11.73 -1.66 -14.26
CA ILE A 228 12.21 -2.90 -13.64
C ILE A 228 13.52 -2.63 -12.87
N GLY A 229 14.41 -1.82 -13.40
CA GLY A 229 15.61 -1.37 -12.68
C GLY A 229 15.27 -0.67 -11.38
N GLY A 230 14.26 0.24 -11.41
CA GLY A 230 13.74 0.92 -10.22
C GLY A 230 13.19 -0.07 -9.17
N HIS A 231 12.45 -1.09 -9.59
CA HIS A 231 11.92 -2.13 -8.68
C HIS A 231 13.03 -3.03 -8.11
N ILE A 232 14.08 -3.30 -8.86
CA ILE A 232 15.26 -4.00 -8.33
C ILE A 232 15.92 -3.16 -7.23
N TRP A 233 16.16 -1.86 -7.49
CA TRP A 233 16.77 -0.98 -6.50
C TRP A 233 15.93 -0.83 -5.24
N ILE A 234 14.64 -0.53 -5.38
CA ILE A 234 13.78 -0.39 -4.20
C ILE A 234 13.64 -1.72 -3.45
N GLY A 235 13.58 -2.84 -4.15
CA GLY A 235 13.56 -4.17 -3.55
C GLY A 235 14.78 -4.42 -2.67
N LEU A 236 15.98 -4.13 -3.18
CA LEU A 236 17.23 -4.28 -2.43
C LEU A 236 17.31 -3.31 -1.24
N ILE A 237 16.88 -2.06 -1.41
CA ILE A 237 16.83 -1.06 -0.34
C ILE A 237 15.86 -1.52 0.77
N LEU A 238 14.70 -2.03 0.41
CA LEU A 238 13.72 -2.53 1.36
C LEU A 238 14.22 -3.78 2.11
N LEU A 239 14.90 -4.70 1.43
CA LEU A 239 15.53 -5.86 2.08
C LEU A 239 16.64 -5.43 3.04
N GLY A 240 17.54 -4.55 2.62
CA GLY A 240 18.59 -4.01 3.47
C GLY A 240 18.04 -3.23 4.66
N GLY A 241 17.06 -2.35 4.42
CA GLY A 241 16.37 -1.59 5.47
C GLY A 241 15.57 -2.49 6.43
N GLY A 242 14.92 -3.52 5.89
CA GLY A 242 14.21 -4.52 6.69
C GLY A 242 15.16 -5.27 7.64
N ALA A 243 16.26 -5.77 7.10
CA ALA A 243 17.31 -6.42 7.92
C ALA A 243 17.87 -5.46 8.98
N TRP A 244 18.14 -4.21 8.61
CA TRP A 244 18.59 -3.17 9.54
C TRP A 244 17.60 -2.99 10.71
N HIS A 245 16.32 -2.80 10.43
CA HIS A 245 15.30 -2.59 11.46
C HIS A 245 15.07 -3.80 12.36
N ILE A 246 15.32 -5.03 11.86
CA ILE A 246 15.25 -6.25 12.68
C ILE A 246 16.47 -6.37 13.61
N LEU A 247 17.66 -6.03 13.11
CA LEU A 247 18.92 -6.32 13.79
C LEU A 247 19.42 -5.16 14.66
N VAL A 248 19.03 -3.93 14.37
CA VAL A 248 19.58 -2.72 14.99
C VAL A 248 18.55 -2.00 15.85
N THR A 249 18.84 -1.85 17.12
CA THR A 249 18.03 -1.02 18.02
C THR A 249 18.11 0.45 17.62
N PRO A 250 16.99 1.18 17.55
CA PRO A 250 16.96 2.59 17.20
C PRO A 250 17.87 3.42 18.14
N LYS A 251 18.64 4.31 17.55
CA LYS A 251 19.51 5.23 18.32
C LYS A 251 18.68 6.24 19.09
N ALA A 252 19.13 6.60 20.30
CA ALA A 252 18.41 7.52 21.19
C ALA A 252 18.06 8.87 20.51
N TRP A 253 18.96 9.40 19.66
CA TRP A 253 18.70 10.65 18.94
C TRP A 253 17.56 10.52 17.92
N VAL A 254 17.42 9.35 17.26
CA VAL A 254 16.31 9.08 16.33
C VAL A 254 14.99 9.08 17.08
N VAL A 255 14.92 8.36 18.20
CA VAL A 255 13.73 8.30 19.06
C VAL A 255 13.33 9.67 19.59
N LYS A 256 14.32 10.55 19.81
CA LYS A 256 14.10 11.93 20.25
C LYS A 256 13.51 12.82 19.15
N ILE A 257 13.89 12.59 17.89
CA ILE A 257 13.40 13.35 16.73
C ILE A 257 12.06 12.80 16.25
N LEU A 258 11.99 11.48 16.06
CA LEU A 258 10.79 10.79 15.63
C LEU A 258 9.99 10.38 16.87
N ARG A 259 8.82 10.94 17.03
CA ARG A 259 7.91 10.51 18.08
C ARG A 259 7.47 9.07 17.84
N ILE A 260 7.62 8.23 18.86
CA ILE A 260 7.25 6.83 18.83
C ILE A 260 6.04 6.65 19.74
N GLU A 261 4.87 6.88 19.17
CA GLU A 261 3.55 6.74 19.79
C GLU A 261 2.49 6.46 18.71
N ALA A 262 1.32 5.96 19.09
CA ALA A 262 0.29 5.49 18.14
C ALA A 262 -0.14 6.56 17.12
N ASP A 263 -0.48 7.76 17.58
CA ASP A 263 -0.93 8.84 16.68
C ASP A 263 0.19 9.30 15.73
N ALA A 264 1.45 9.34 16.21
CA ALA A 264 2.58 9.72 15.37
C ALA A 264 2.85 8.68 14.28
N ILE A 265 2.83 7.39 14.62
CA ILE A 265 3.07 6.30 13.67
C ILE A 265 1.94 6.24 12.63
N LEU A 266 0.69 6.40 13.07
CA LEU A 266 -0.45 6.48 12.15
C LEU A 266 -0.34 7.71 11.22
N SER A 267 0.10 8.85 11.75
CA SER A 267 0.38 10.04 10.95
C SER A 267 1.43 9.77 9.88
N TYR A 268 2.56 9.14 10.22
CA TYR A 268 3.62 8.81 9.25
C TYR A 268 3.08 7.90 8.14
N SER A 269 2.30 6.90 8.50
CA SER A 269 1.68 5.97 7.53
C SER A 269 0.71 6.69 6.59
N LEU A 270 -0.14 7.56 7.12
CA LEU A 270 -1.09 8.34 6.32
C LEU A 270 -0.38 9.35 5.40
N GLY A 271 0.71 9.97 5.88
CA GLY A 271 1.55 10.85 5.05
C GLY A 271 2.19 10.11 3.88
N GLY A 272 2.68 8.89 4.13
CA GLY A 272 3.18 7.99 3.09
C GLY A 272 2.11 7.63 2.07
N LEU A 273 0.90 7.28 2.54
CA LEU A 273 -0.24 6.98 1.66
C LEU A 273 -0.66 8.20 0.83
N ALA A 274 -0.68 9.41 1.43
CA ALA A 274 -0.99 10.65 0.70
C ALA A 274 0.01 10.89 -0.43
N PHE A 275 1.31 10.77 -0.14
CA PHE A 275 2.36 10.91 -1.14
C PHE A 275 2.23 9.88 -2.26
N MET A 276 2.07 8.60 -1.91
CA MET A 276 1.95 7.53 -2.91
C MET A 276 0.69 7.66 -3.76
N ALA A 277 -0.43 8.10 -3.20
CA ALA A 277 -1.65 8.35 -3.96
C ALA A 277 -1.50 9.55 -4.93
N LEU A 278 -0.76 10.61 -4.55
CA LEU A 278 -0.42 11.71 -5.47
C LEU A 278 0.48 11.22 -6.62
N VAL A 279 1.49 10.39 -6.31
CA VAL A 279 2.34 9.77 -7.33
C VAL A 279 1.50 8.87 -8.25
N SER A 280 0.61 8.06 -7.69
CA SER A 280 -0.31 7.21 -8.47
C SER A 280 -1.25 8.03 -9.36
N CYS A 281 -1.73 9.18 -8.88
CA CYS A 281 -2.53 10.12 -9.67
C CYS A 281 -1.76 10.61 -10.91
N ALA A 282 -0.49 10.99 -10.74
CA ALA A 282 0.36 11.41 -11.85
C ALA A 282 0.63 10.24 -12.83
N PHE A 283 0.94 9.05 -12.31
CA PHE A 283 1.17 7.87 -13.15
C PHE A 283 -0.05 7.49 -13.97
N VAL A 284 -1.19 7.27 -13.34
CA VAL A 284 -2.40 6.86 -14.07
C VAL A 284 -2.91 7.95 -15.01
N GLY A 285 -2.69 9.22 -14.66
CA GLY A 285 -3.12 10.36 -15.47
C GLY A 285 -2.28 10.57 -16.72
N PHE A 286 -0.98 10.33 -16.66
CA PHE A 286 -0.05 10.77 -17.71
C PHE A 286 0.87 9.68 -18.26
N ASN A 287 1.16 8.61 -17.51
CA ASN A 287 2.10 7.60 -17.94
C ASN A 287 1.41 6.52 -18.79
N THR A 288 1.94 6.26 -19.98
CA THR A 288 1.41 5.26 -20.92
C THR A 288 2.25 3.99 -20.97
N THR A 289 3.38 3.96 -20.30
CA THR A 289 4.24 2.75 -20.21
C THR A 289 3.76 1.81 -19.10
N ALA A 290 3.58 2.34 -17.89
CA ALA A 290 3.04 1.58 -16.76
C ALA A 290 1.50 1.45 -16.81
N PHE A 291 0.84 2.33 -17.54
CA PHE A 291 -0.61 2.35 -17.77
C PHE A 291 -0.92 2.43 -19.27
N PRO A 292 -0.75 1.33 -20.03
CA PRO A 292 -0.94 1.30 -21.48
C PRO A 292 -2.33 1.74 -21.93
N VAL A 293 -2.38 2.49 -23.02
CA VAL A 293 -3.67 3.01 -23.55
C VAL A 293 -4.58 1.90 -24.06
N GLU A 294 -4.03 0.77 -24.49
CA GLU A 294 -4.77 -0.42 -24.90
C GLU A 294 -5.64 -0.97 -23.78
N PHE A 295 -5.19 -0.83 -22.53
CA PHE A 295 -5.87 -1.37 -21.35
C PHE A 295 -6.65 -0.32 -20.55
N TYR A 296 -6.13 0.90 -20.45
CA TYR A 296 -6.70 1.97 -19.64
C TYR A 296 -7.45 3.04 -20.46
N GLY A 297 -7.34 3.01 -21.79
CA GLY A 297 -7.91 4.02 -22.65
C GLY A 297 -7.14 5.35 -22.62
N ILE A 298 -7.69 6.34 -23.32
CA ILE A 298 -7.11 7.68 -23.44
C ILE A 298 -7.57 8.59 -22.29
N ASP A 299 -8.84 8.48 -21.91
CA ASP A 299 -9.42 9.27 -20.81
C ASP A 299 -9.01 8.68 -19.45
N ARG A 300 -8.17 9.42 -18.75
CA ARG A 300 -7.65 9.06 -17.42
C ARG A 300 -8.24 9.92 -16.32
N SER A 301 -9.22 10.76 -16.63
CA SER A 301 -9.77 11.75 -15.68
C SER A 301 -10.37 11.09 -14.44
N ALA A 302 -11.18 10.05 -14.59
CA ALA A 302 -11.81 9.36 -13.47
C ALA A 302 -10.81 8.61 -12.58
N PRO A 303 -9.89 7.76 -13.10
CA PRO A 303 -8.92 7.09 -12.25
C PRO A 303 -7.93 8.07 -11.60
N ALA A 304 -7.50 9.13 -12.30
CA ALA A 304 -6.65 10.16 -11.72
C ALA A 304 -7.36 10.92 -10.59
N ALA A 305 -8.62 11.32 -10.78
CA ALA A 305 -9.42 11.97 -9.76
C ALA A 305 -9.60 11.08 -8.52
N SER A 306 -9.84 9.77 -8.70
CA SER A 306 -9.98 8.84 -7.58
C SER A 306 -8.72 8.81 -6.70
N GLN A 307 -7.53 8.72 -7.32
CA GLN A 307 -6.25 8.74 -6.61
C GLN A 307 -6.00 10.09 -5.92
N PHE A 308 -6.36 11.19 -6.56
CA PHE A 308 -6.24 12.52 -5.97
C PHE A 308 -7.12 12.67 -4.71
N PHE A 309 -8.38 12.27 -4.75
CA PHE A 309 -9.26 12.35 -3.58
C PHE A 309 -8.80 11.46 -2.43
N LEU A 310 -8.29 10.26 -2.73
CA LEU A 310 -7.67 9.38 -1.72
C LEU A 310 -6.43 10.02 -1.10
N ALA A 311 -5.61 10.71 -1.91
CA ALA A 311 -4.45 11.45 -1.42
C ALA A 311 -4.84 12.57 -0.45
N ILE A 312 -5.88 13.35 -0.80
CA ILE A 312 -6.37 14.42 0.07
C ILE A 312 -6.96 13.85 1.38
N ALA A 313 -7.72 12.76 1.30
CA ALA A 313 -8.27 12.12 2.50
C ALA A 313 -7.14 11.63 3.43
N ALA A 314 -6.11 10.97 2.86
CA ALA A 314 -4.96 10.53 3.64
C ALA A 314 -4.13 11.70 4.20
N LEU A 315 -3.98 12.80 3.44
CA LEU A 315 -3.30 14.01 3.90
C LEU A 315 -4.02 14.67 5.06
N VAL A 316 -5.35 14.78 5.00
CA VAL A 316 -6.15 15.31 6.11
C VAL A 316 -5.99 14.44 7.35
N GLY A 317 -6.04 13.11 7.18
CA GLY A 317 -5.77 12.16 8.28
C GLY A 317 -4.34 12.30 8.85
N HIS A 318 -3.34 12.46 7.98
CA HIS A 318 -1.95 12.73 8.37
C HIS A 318 -1.85 13.97 9.26
N LEU A 319 -2.41 15.08 8.82
CA LEU A 319 -2.36 16.34 9.55
C LEU A 319 -3.11 16.26 10.89
N TRP A 320 -4.26 15.59 10.91
CA TRP A 320 -5.04 15.37 12.13
C TRP A 320 -4.26 14.56 13.17
N HIS A 321 -3.70 13.41 12.78
CA HIS A 321 -2.94 12.56 13.70
C HIS A 321 -1.59 13.18 14.10
N ALA A 322 -0.95 13.98 13.21
CA ALA A 322 0.23 14.77 13.56
C ALA A 322 -0.09 15.83 14.62
N TYR A 323 -1.24 16.51 14.48
CA TYR A 323 -1.72 17.47 15.47
C TYR A 323 -1.97 16.79 16.82
N ARG A 324 -2.70 15.67 16.84
CA ARG A 324 -2.97 14.90 18.06
C ARG A 324 -1.69 14.44 18.76
N ALA A 325 -0.74 13.89 18.00
CA ALA A 325 0.56 13.49 18.53
C ALA A 325 1.31 14.66 19.19
N ARG A 326 1.19 15.88 18.65
CA ARG A 326 1.79 17.09 19.26
C ARG A 326 1.11 17.52 20.56
N MET A 327 -0.21 17.38 20.64
CA MET A 327 -1.00 17.85 21.77
C MET A 327 -0.99 16.87 22.96
N ALA A 328 -0.56 15.63 22.75
CA ALA A 328 -0.46 14.61 23.80
C ALA A 328 0.71 14.81 24.78
N ASN A 329 1.56 15.83 24.59
CA ASN A 329 2.73 16.14 25.44
C ASN A 329 2.55 17.42 26.25
#